data_ee44fa3e08a33723e82ce4ce8218a6e6
#
_entry.id   ee44fa3e08a33723e82ce4ce8218a6e6
#
_cell.length_a   1.000
_cell.length_b   1.000
_cell.length_c   1.000
_cell.angle_alpha   90.00
_cell.angle_beta   90.00
_cell.angle_gamma   90.00
#
_symmetry.space_group_name_H-M   'P 1'
#
loop_
_entity.id
_entity.type
_entity.pdbx_description
1 polymer ?
#
loop_
_entity_poly.entity_id
_entity_poly.type
_entity_poly.pdbx_seq_one_letter_code
_entity_poly.pdbx_strand_id
1 'polypeptide(L)'
;MTYFKRANSFFGFETLSFMVIIFVVAILAGAVDAQQRYVPGIWIDQDGCQHWVMDDGAEGYMTPHLARDGRPVCKQRTLCAELAGDQLFQTDSARIKDVSRQKLRNFFKSAQQYQFVIVGHTDSSGSQAYNLRLSNLRAQAVASIGKSSGAKILAIHGLGEGHPKVSNSTLNGMAKNRRVEIICVS
;
A
#
# COMPACT_ATOMS: atom_id res chain seq x y z
N MET A 1 72.64 57.72 -28.74
CA MET A 1 72.66 56.24 -28.97
C MET A 1 71.79 55.63 -27.94
N THR A 2 70.53 55.31 -28.30
CA THR A 2 69.54 54.73 -27.38
C THR A 2 69.09 53.39 -27.95
N TYR A 3 69.43 52.31 -27.26
CA TYR A 3 69.01 50.97 -27.63
C TYR A 3 67.57 50.67 -27.09
N PHE A 4 66.67 50.42 -28.01
CA PHE A 4 65.32 50.00 -27.68
C PHE A 4 65.31 48.45 -27.57
N LYS A 5 65.06 47.90 -26.38
CA LYS A 5 64.94 46.49 -26.10
C LYS A 5 63.49 46.09 -26.29
N ARG A 6 63.21 45.30 -27.36
CA ARG A 6 61.87 44.70 -27.65
C ARG A 6 61.65 43.56 -26.70
N ALA A 7 60.66 43.65 -25.80
CA ALA A 7 60.20 42.56 -25.01
C ALA A 7 59.19 41.70 -25.82
N ASN A 8 59.52 40.44 -26.10
CA ASN A 8 58.63 39.50 -26.72
C ASN A 8 57.65 39.02 -25.68
N SER A 9 56.35 39.34 -25.90
CA SER A 9 55.23 38.78 -25.19
C SER A 9 54.96 37.36 -25.73
N PHE A 10 55.46 36.33 -25.06
CA PHE A 10 55.13 34.94 -25.30
C PHE A 10 54.43 34.33 -24.10
N PHE A 11 53.38 34.98 -23.61
CA PHE A 11 52.55 34.44 -22.54
C PHE A 11 51.07 34.69 -22.83
N GLY A 12 50.43 33.85 -23.62
CA GLY A 12 49.01 34.07 -23.91
C GLY A 12 48.24 32.91 -24.51
N PHE A 13 48.91 31.86 -24.99
CA PHE A 13 48.19 30.83 -25.73
C PHE A 13 48.07 29.48 -24.99
N GLU A 14 48.98 29.14 -24.07
CA GLU A 14 48.91 27.88 -23.35
C GLU A 14 47.95 27.89 -22.17
N THR A 15 47.78 29.01 -21.48
CA THR A 15 46.88 29.11 -20.33
C THR A 15 45.38 29.00 -20.71
N LEU A 16 45.00 29.48 -21.91
CA LEU A 16 43.62 29.40 -22.41
C LEU A 16 43.24 27.96 -22.77
N SER A 17 44.19 27.20 -23.32
CA SER A 17 43.98 25.81 -23.70
C SER A 17 43.82 24.91 -22.47
N PHE A 18 44.57 25.13 -21.39
CA PHE A 18 44.41 24.40 -20.14
C PHE A 18 43.10 24.71 -19.41
N MET A 19 42.66 25.96 -19.40
CA MET A 19 41.38 26.37 -18.81
C MET A 19 40.19 25.74 -19.55
N VAL A 20 40.21 25.67 -20.88
CA VAL A 20 39.14 25.06 -21.67
C VAL A 20 39.07 23.55 -21.43
N ILE A 21 40.22 22.87 -21.31
CA ILE A 21 40.28 21.43 -21.02
C ILE A 21 39.74 21.13 -19.63
N ILE A 22 40.08 21.92 -18.60
CA ILE A 22 39.57 21.75 -17.24
C ILE A 22 38.05 21.99 -17.19
N PHE A 23 37.53 22.97 -17.94
CA PHE A 23 36.08 23.25 -18.00
C PHE A 23 35.31 22.13 -18.73
N VAL A 24 35.86 21.56 -19.79
CA VAL A 24 35.23 20.44 -20.53
C VAL A 24 35.26 19.16 -19.68
N VAL A 25 36.34 18.88 -18.96
CA VAL A 25 36.41 17.73 -18.03
C VAL A 25 35.46 17.89 -16.84
N ALA A 26 35.28 19.11 -16.32
CA ALA A 26 34.32 19.37 -15.24
C ALA A 26 32.86 19.22 -15.70
N ILE A 27 32.53 19.56 -16.96
CA ILE A 27 31.18 19.35 -17.52
C ILE A 27 30.89 17.88 -17.75
N LEU A 28 31.90 17.07 -18.13
CA LEU A 28 31.75 15.63 -18.30
C LEU A 28 31.69 14.85 -16.99
N ALA A 29 32.32 15.35 -15.92
CA ALA A 29 32.24 14.74 -14.60
C ALA A 29 30.89 14.98 -13.88
N GLY A 30 30.13 16.02 -14.25
CA GLY A 30 28.79 16.30 -13.70
C GLY A 30 27.66 15.48 -14.28
N ALA A 31 27.91 14.68 -15.33
CA ALA A 31 26.85 13.92 -16.03
C ALA A 31 26.71 12.43 -15.61
N VAL A 32 27.42 11.99 -14.59
CA VAL A 32 27.49 10.55 -14.24
C VAL A 32 26.68 10.19 -12.99
N ASP A 33 26.02 11.14 -12.33
CA ASP A 33 25.33 10.84 -11.06
C ASP A 33 23.79 10.94 -11.11
N ALA A 34 23.21 10.66 -12.25
CA ALA A 34 21.74 10.61 -12.41
C ALA A 34 21.21 9.16 -12.63
N GLN A 35 21.96 8.13 -12.25
CA GLN A 35 21.38 6.82 -12.00
C GLN A 35 20.84 6.81 -10.58
N GLN A 36 19.70 7.46 -10.37
CA GLN A 36 18.89 7.16 -9.20
C GLN A 36 18.69 5.64 -9.19
N ARG A 37 19.28 4.99 -8.18
CA ARG A 37 19.15 3.55 -7.99
C ARG A 37 17.68 3.29 -7.71
N TYR A 38 16.94 2.95 -8.77
CA TYR A 38 15.53 2.63 -8.71
C TYR A 38 15.35 1.42 -7.79
N VAL A 39 14.48 1.55 -6.78
CA VAL A 39 14.08 0.44 -5.91
C VAL A 39 12.68 0.00 -6.36
N PRO A 40 12.56 -1.17 -7.03
CA PRO A 40 11.25 -1.65 -7.46
C PRO A 40 10.35 -1.88 -6.24
N GLY A 41 9.16 -1.29 -6.27
CA GLY A 41 8.09 -1.58 -5.32
C GLY A 41 7.28 -2.81 -5.75
N ILE A 42 6.59 -3.43 -4.81
CA ILE A 42 5.58 -4.46 -5.11
C ILE A 42 4.21 -3.89 -4.77
N TRP A 43 3.33 -3.84 -5.76
CA TRP A 43 1.93 -3.56 -5.58
C TRP A 43 1.12 -4.85 -5.69
N ILE A 44 0.05 -4.98 -4.89
CA ILE A 44 -0.84 -6.14 -4.90
C ILE A 44 -2.20 -5.65 -5.38
N ASP A 45 -2.69 -6.23 -6.49
CA ASP A 45 -3.98 -5.90 -7.06
C ASP A 45 -5.16 -6.47 -6.25
N GLN A 46 -6.38 -6.21 -6.73
CA GLN A 46 -7.60 -6.67 -6.05
C GLN A 46 -7.71 -8.20 -6.00
N ASP A 47 -7.12 -8.90 -6.96
CA ASP A 47 -7.12 -10.37 -7.04
C ASP A 47 -6.01 -11.00 -6.17
N GLY A 48 -5.17 -10.17 -5.55
CA GLY A 48 -4.06 -10.60 -4.69
C GLY A 48 -2.78 -10.88 -5.44
N CYS A 49 -2.70 -10.57 -6.73
CA CYS A 49 -1.51 -10.79 -7.54
C CYS A 49 -0.51 -9.65 -7.36
N GLN A 50 0.77 -10.01 -7.33
CA GLN A 50 1.86 -9.07 -7.17
C GLN A 50 2.26 -8.49 -8.53
N HIS A 51 2.53 -7.18 -8.52
CA HIS A 51 3.04 -6.44 -9.66
C HIS A 51 4.31 -5.70 -9.24
N TRP A 52 5.31 -5.70 -10.10
CA TRP A 52 6.42 -4.78 -9.97
C TRP A 52 5.94 -3.39 -10.37
N VAL A 53 6.12 -2.43 -9.49
CA VAL A 53 5.83 -1.03 -9.77
C VAL A 53 7.16 -0.33 -9.98
N MET A 54 7.31 0.29 -11.13
CA MET A 54 8.41 1.18 -11.46
C MET A 54 7.83 2.59 -11.58
N ASP A 55 8.09 3.41 -10.59
CA ASP A 55 7.73 4.83 -10.58
C ASP A 55 9.02 5.63 -10.50
N ASP A 56 9.39 6.25 -11.61
CA ASP A 56 10.53 7.16 -11.71
C ASP A 56 10.13 8.63 -11.53
N GLY A 57 8.86 8.87 -11.15
CA GLY A 57 8.30 10.20 -10.93
C GLY A 57 7.76 10.88 -12.19
N ALA A 58 7.82 10.24 -13.35
CA ALA A 58 7.27 10.74 -14.62
C ALA A 58 6.15 9.86 -15.16
N GLU A 59 6.40 8.57 -15.36
CA GLU A 59 5.40 7.58 -15.80
C GLU A 59 5.68 6.24 -15.11
N GLY A 60 4.66 5.73 -14.38
CA GLY A 60 4.76 4.44 -13.69
C GLY A 60 4.49 3.27 -14.63
N TYR A 61 5.37 2.29 -14.64
CA TYR A 61 5.13 1.00 -15.28
C TYR A 61 4.73 -0.04 -14.25
N MET A 62 3.69 -0.82 -14.56
CA MET A 62 3.35 -2.00 -13.78
C MET A 62 3.49 -3.26 -14.64
N THR A 63 4.29 -4.21 -14.16
CA THR A 63 4.44 -5.51 -14.81
C THR A 63 4.08 -6.62 -13.83
N PRO A 64 3.47 -7.73 -14.28
CA PRO A 64 3.21 -8.86 -13.42
C PRO A 64 4.51 -9.37 -12.78
N HIS A 65 4.48 -9.63 -11.47
CA HIS A 65 5.55 -10.36 -10.82
C HIS A 65 5.36 -11.84 -11.12
N LEU A 66 6.27 -12.39 -11.93
CA LEU A 66 6.22 -13.79 -12.34
C LEU A 66 7.16 -14.64 -11.48
N ALA A 67 6.71 -15.82 -11.10
CA ALA A 67 7.55 -16.88 -10.54
C ALA A 67 8.47 -17.49 -11.61
N ARG A 68 9.40 -18.34 -11.21
CA ARG A 68 10.37 -18.99 -12.16
C ARG A 68 9.69 -19.83 -13.24
N ASP A 69 8.49 -20.30 -13.01
CA ASP A 69 7.69 -21.10 -13.95
C ASP A 69 6.83 -20.24 -14.90
N GLY A 70 6.99 -18.92 -14.85
CA GLY A 70 6.27 -17.96 -15.69
C GLY A 70 4.85 -17.64 -15.21
N ARG A 71 4.41 -18.18 -14.08
CA ARG A 71 3.09 -17.88 -13.51
C ARG A 71 3.12 -16.61 -12.67
N PRO A 72 2.03 -15.81 -12.65
CA PRO A 72 1.92 -14.68 -11.76
C PRO A 72 2.04 -15.10 -10.29
N VAL A 73 2.81 -14.36 -9.51
CA VAL A 73 2.88 -14.54 -8.05
C VAL A 73 1.64 -13.91 -7.45
N CYS A 74 0.64 -14.73 -7.15
CA CYS A 74 -0.61 -14.29 -6.53
C CYS A 74 -0.71 -14.85 -5.13
N LYS A 75 -1.07 -13.99 -4.17
CA LYS A 75 -1.49 -14.43 -2.84
C LYS A 75 -2.97 -14.78 -2.90
N GLN A 76 -3.29 -16.03 -2.68
CA GLN A 76 -4.69 -16.45 -2.65
C GLN A 76 -5.42 -15.73 -1.51
N ARG A 77 -6.55 -15.12 -1.87
CA ARG A 77 -7.47 -14.49 -0.92
C ARG A 77 -8.70 -15.37 -0.77
N THR A 78 -8.95 -15.83 0.43
CA THR A 78 -10.11 -16.68 0.74
C THR A 78 -10.88 -16.04 1.89
N LEU A 79 -12.20 -15.99 1.77
CA LEU A 79 -13.05 -15.56 2.90
C LEU A 79 -12.96 -16.63 4.00
N CYS A 80 -12.25 -16.33 5.07
CA CYS A 80 -12.07 -17.23 6.20
C CYS A 80 -13.19 -17.15 7.23
N ALA A 81 -13.74 -15.95 7.43
CA ALA A 81 -14.88 -15.77 8.33
C ALA A 81 -15.71 -14.57 7.91
N GLU A 82 -17.01 -14.71 8.05
CA GLU A 82 -18.00 -13.63 7.95
C GLU A 82 -18.68 -13.49 9.31
N LEU A 83 -18.61 -12.30 9.87
CA LEU A 83 -19.11 -12.02 11.21
C LEU A 83 -20.31 -11.08 11.12
N ALA A 84 -21.47 -11.55 11.57
CA ALA A 84 -22.66 -10.72 11.62
C ALA A 84 -22.46 -9.55 12.60
N GLY A 85 -22.68 -8.33 12.14
CA GLY A 85 -22.47 -7.11 12.91
C GLY A 85 -23.28 -7.08 14.21
N ASP A 86 -24.53 -7.49 14.13
CA ASP A 86 -25.47 -7.49 15.28
C ASP A 86 -25.06 -8.50 16.38
N GLN A 87 -24.39 -9.58 16.00
CA GLN A 87 -23.84 -10.54 16.96
C GLN A 87 -22.51 -10.07 17.54
N LEU A 88 -21.72 -9.38 16.73
CA LEU A 88 -20.37 -8.99 17.08
C LEU A 88 -20.30 -7.71 17.91
N PHE A 89 -21.08 -6.69 17.53
CA PHE A 89 -21.05 -5.36 18.14
C PHE A 89 -22.29 -5.03 18.98
N GLN A 90 -22.14 -4.05 19.83
CA GLN A 90 -23.28 -3.36 20.41
C GLN A 90 -23.97 -2.50 19.32
N THR A 91 -25.26 -2.22 19.52
CA THR A 91 -26.03 -1.40 18.58
C THR A 91 -25.36 -0.05 18.34
N ASP A 92 -25.31 0.39 17.09
CA ASP A 92 -24.69 1.64 16.64
C ASP A 92 -23.26 1.88 17.16
N SER A 93 -22.50 0.82 17.34
CA SER A 93 -21.17 0.88 17.97
C SER A 93 -20.16 0.01 17.22
N ALA A 94 -18.88 0.32 17.43
CA ALA A 94 -17.75 -0.55 17.09
C ALA A 94 -17.23 -1.33 18.33
N ARG A 95 -17.92 -1.24 19.47
CA ARG A 95 -17.53 -1.96 20.68
C ARG A 95 -17.92 -3.43 20.56
N ILE A 96 -16.92 -4.30 20.54
CA ILE A 96 -17.11 -5.75 20.43
C ILE A 96 -17.62 -6.29 21.76
N LYS A 97 -18.67 -7.13 21.69
CA LYS A 97 -19.24 -7.83 22.83
C LYS A 97 -18.21 -8.83 23.43
N ASP A 98 -18.19 -8.97 24.74
CA ASP A 98 -17.13 -9.76 25.42
C ASP A 98 -17.13 -11.24 24.98
N VAL A 99 -18.31 -11.83 24.80
CA VAL A 99 -18.44 -13.21 24.28
C VAL A 99 -17.80 -13.36 22.90
N SER A 100 -17.96 -12.38 22.03
CA SER A 100 -17.40 -12.38 20.66
C SER A 100 -15.90 -12.12 20.68
N ARG A 101 -15.40 -11.37 21.65
CA ARG A 101 -13.98 -11.06 21.81
C ARG A 101 -13.14 -12.33 22.00
N GLN A 102 -13.60 -13.26 22.85
CA GLN A 102 -12.89 -14.50 23.09
C GLN A 102 -12.90 -15.41 21.86
N LYS A 103 -14.02 -15.49 21.14
CA LYS A 103 -14.12 -16.26 19.88
C LYS A 103 -13.15 -15.75 18.84
N LEU A 104 -13.05 -14.42 18.68
CA LEU A 104 -12.09 -13.79 17.75
C LEU A 104 -10.63 -14.11 18.13
N ARG A 105 -10.28 -14.01 19.40
CA ARG A 105 -8.92 -14.37 19.86
C ARG A 105 -8.58 -15.82 19.51
N ASN A 106 -9.49 -16.74 19.76
CA ASN A 106 -9.29 -18.16 19.46
C ASN A 106 -9.14 -18.38 17.95
N PHE A 107 -9.99 -17.74 17.13
CA PHE A 107 -9.89 -17.79 15.68
C PHE A 107 -8.51 -17.32 15.19
N PHE A 108 -8.06 -16.13 15.58
CA PHE A 108 -6.78 -15.61 15.13
C PHE A 108 -5.59 -16.44 15.64
N LYS A 109 -5.68 -17.04 16.82
CA LYS A 109 -4.64 -17.93 17.33
C LYS A 109 -4.55 -19.25 16.57
N SER A 110 -5.68 -19.79 16.11
CA SER A 110 -5.69 -21.04 15.34
C SER A 110 -5.31 -20.88 13.86
N ALA A 111 -5.33 -19.65 13.34
CA ALA A 111 -5.13 -19.35 11.93
C ALA A 111 -3.84 -18.55 11.65
N GLN A 112 -2.80 -18.71 12.49
CA GLN A 112 -1.55 -17.94 12.42
C GLN A 112 -0.73 -18.16 11.16
N GLN A 113 -1.00 -19.22 10.39
CA GLN A 113 -0.36 -19.48 9.11
C GLN A 113 -0.78 -18.49 8.02
N TYR A 114 -1.87 -17.74 8.24
CA TYR A 114 -2.38 -16.75 7.30
C TYR A 114 -2.03 -15.33 7.71
N GLN A 115 -2.04 -14.45 6.72
CA GLN A 115 -2.14 -13.00 6.89
C GLN A 115 -3.60 -12.61 6.66
N PHE A 116 -4.04 -11.46 7.19
CA PHE A 116 -5.45 -11.12 7.17
C PHE A 116 -5.72 -9.74 6.58
N VAL A 117 -6.79 -9.64 5.79
CA VAL A 117 -7.44 -8.38 5.44
C VAL A 117 -8.80 -8.35 6.12
N ILE A 118 -9.10 -7.26 6.80
CA ILE A 118 -10.36 -7.09 7.54
C ILE A 118 -11.20 -6.04 6.83
N VAL A 119 -12.42 -6.40 6.46
CA VAL A 119 -13.33 -5.52 5.71
C VAL A 119 -14.66 -5.36 6.46
N GLY A 120 -15.01 -4.11 6.78
CA GLY A 120 -16.26 -3.78 7.46
C GLY A 120 -17.30 -3.24 6.48
N HIS A 121 -18.55 -3.62 6.71
CA HIS A 121 -19.72 -3.19 5.93
C HIS A 121 -20.85 -2.73 6.85
N THR A 122 -21.73 -1.87 6.32
CA THR A 122 -23.00 -1.47 6.93
C THR A 122 -24.16 -1.80 6.01
N ASP A 123 -25.37 -1.66 6.51
CA ASP A 123 -26.55 -1.47 5.67
C ASP A 123 -26.65 -0.01 5.18
N SER A 124 -27.72 0.30 4.45
CA SER A 124 -27.99 1.64 3.92
C SER A 124 -28.70 2.59 4.92
N SER A 125 -28.75 2.25 6.20
CA SER A 125 -29.29 3.13 7.22
C SER A 125 -28.27 4.22 7.58
N GLY A 126 -28.71 5.48 7.60
CA GLY A 126 -27.85 6.61 7.90
C GLY A 126 -27.16 7.22 6.67
N SER A 127 -26.26 8.17 6.88
CA SER A 127 -25.53 8.81 5.79
C SER A 127 -24.33 7.96 5.33
N GLN A 128 -23.99 8.08 4.05
CA GLN A 128 -22.83 7.39 3.47
C GLN A 128 -21.53 7.68 4.25
N ALA A 129 -21.30 8.94 4.64
CA ALA A 129 -20.11 9.32 5.40
C ALA A 129 -20.11 8.69 6.81
N TYR A 130 -21.26 8.59 7.46
CA TYR A 130 -21.40 7.89 8.73
C TYR A 130 -21.11 6.39 8.57
N ASN A 131 -21.71 5.75 7.56
CA ASN A 131 -21.57 4.33 7.28
C ASN A 131 -20.12 3.95 6.94
N LEU A 132 -19.43 4.77 6.14
CA LEU A 132 -18.03 4.59 5.83
C LEU A 132 -17.15 4.65 7.10
N ARG A 133 -17.38 5.63 7.95
CA ARG A 133 -16.66 5.75 9.23
C ARG A 133 -16.96 4.59 10.19
N LEU A 134 -18.24 4.23 10.35
CA LEU A 134 -18.64 3.15 11.25
C LEU A 134 -18.06 1.79 10.82
N SER A 135 -18.12 1.48 9.52
CA SER A 135 -17.55 0.25 8.97
C SER A 135 -16.04 0.17 9.19
N ASN A 136 -15.33 1.28 9.03
CA ASN A 136 -13.89 1.36 9.27
C ASN A 136 -13.57 1.13 10.78
N LEU A 137 -14.28 1.80 11.68
CA LEU A 137 -14.09 1.60 13.13
C LEU A 137 -14.36 0.14 13.55
N ARG A 138 -15.38 -0.50 12.96
CA ARG A 138 -15.69 -1.92 13.20
C ARG A 138 -14.58 -2.85 12.72
N ALA A 139 -14.08 -2.62 11.51
CA ALA A 139 -12.95 -3.37 10.98
C ALA A 139 -11.68 -3.19 11.84
N GLN A 140 -11.39 -1.96 12.29
CA GLN A 140 -10.28 -1.66 13.19
C GLN A 140 -10.42 -2.37 14.55
N ALA A 141 -11.62 -2.44 15.10
CA ALA A 141 -11.86 -3.13 16.38
C ALA A 141 -11.55 -4.64 16.27
N VAL A 142 -11.98 -5.29 15.18
CA VAL A 142 -11.64 -6.69 14.89
C VAL A 142 -10.14 -6.87 14.68
N ALA A 143 -9.51 -6.02 13.87
CA ALA A 143 -8.09 -6.05 13.60
C ALA A 143 -7.23 -5.85 14.85
N SER A 144 -7.68 -5.02 15.79
CA SER A 144 -7.01 -4.81 17.08
C SER A 144 -6.96 -6.10 17.90
N ILE A 145 -8.07 -6.88 17.94
CA ILE A 145 -8.06 -8.20 18.57
C ILE A 145 -7.13 -9.16 17.84
N GLY A 146 -7.13 -9.16 16.52
CA GLY A 146 -6.21 -9.97 15.73
C GLY A 146 -4.75 -9.67 16.07
N LYS A 147 -4.35 -8.41 16.03
CA LYS A 147 -2.99 -7.96 16.38
C LYS A 147 -2.60 -8.37 17.80
N SER A 148 -3.49 -8.17 18.78
CA SER A 148 -3.23 -8.58 20.17
C SER A 148 -3.17 -10.10 20.37
N SER A 149 -3.64 -10.87 19.38
CA SER A 149 -3.58 -12.34 19.35
C SER A 149 -2.41 -12.89 18.52
N GLY A 150 -1.52 -12.01 18.02
CA GLY A 150 -0.37 -12.40 17.20
C GLY A 150 -0.64 -12.50 15.70
N ALA A 151 -1.85 -12.13 15.23
CA ALA A 151 -2.19 -12.19 13.81
C ALA A 151 -1.53 -11.08 13.01
N LYS A 152 -1.05 -11.40 11.81
CA LYS A 152 -0.50 -10.42 10.86
C LYS A 152 -1.63 -9.81 10.02
N ILE A 153 -1.98 -8.57 10.31
CA ILE A 153 -3.00 -7.82 9.58
C ILE A 153 -2.33 -7.02 8.47
N LEU A 154 -2.68 -7.33 7.21
CA LEU A 154 -2.16 -6.67 6.00
C LEU A 154 -2.89 -5.36 5.71
N ALA A 155 -4.22 -5.39 5.76
CA ALA A 155 -5.04 -4.23 5.46
C ALA A 155 -6.34 -4.21 6.27
N ILE A 156 -6.91 -3.02 6.43
CA ILE A 156 -8.17 -2.78 7.11
C ILE A 156 -8.97 -1.81 6.24
N HIS A 157 -10.18 -2.21 5.84
CA HIS A 157 -11.05 -1.41 5.01
C HIS A 157 -12.43 -1.28 5.62
N GLY A 158 -12.98 -0.07 5.57
CA GLY A 158 -14.40 0.17 5.77
C GLY A 158 -15.02 0.54 4.43
N LEU A 159 -15.99 -0.23 3.95
CA LEU A 159 -16.66 0.00 2.67
C LEU A 159 -18.05 0.61 2.83
N GLY A 160 -18.49 0.85 4.07
CA GLY A 160 -19.81 1.38 4.34
C GLY A 160 -20.91 0.51 3.72
N GLU A 161 -21.88 1.17 3.10
CA GLU A 161 -23.00 0.54 2.39
C GLU A 161 -22.71 0.26 0.90
N GLY A 162 -21.53 0.65 0.40
CA GLY A 162 -21.22 0.64 -1.05
C GLY A 162 -21.11 -0.76 -1.66
N HIS A 163 -20.95 -1.81 -0.85
CA HIS A 163 -20.83 -3.20 -1.31
C HIS A 163 -21.82 -4.11 -0.59
N PRO A 164 -23.13 -3.98 -0.87
CA PRO A 164 -24.14 -4.81 -0.22
C PRO A 164 -24.05 -6.24 -0.76
N LYS A 165 -24.13 -7.22 0.14
CA LYS A 165 -24.21 -8.66 -0.20
C LYS A 165 -25.59 -9.05 -0.71
N VAL A 166 -26.62 -8.40 -0.20
CA VAL A 166 -28.01 -8.57 -0.56
C VAL A 166 -28.71 -7.22 -0.56
N SER A 167 -29.93 -7.16 -1.11
CA SER A 167 -30.73 -5.93 -1.12
C SER A 167 -30.97 -5.39 0.30
N ASN A 168 -30.89 -4.08 0.46
CA ASN A 168 -31.23 -3.35 1.68
C ASN A 168 -32.74 -3.07 1.84
N SER A 169 -33.59 -3.60 0.95
CA SER A 169 -35.02 -3.35 0.97
C SER A 169 -35.77 -4.04 2.12
N THR A 170 -35.14 -4.98 2.81
CA THR A 170 -35.72 -5.74 3.93
C THR A 170 -34.83 -5.69 5.16
N LEU A 171 -35.42 -5.76 6.35
CA LEU A 171 -34.69 -5.83 7.62
C LEU A 171 -33.68 -7.00 7.66
N ASN A 172 -34.06 -8.15 7.10
CA ASN A 172 -33.17 -9.31 7.01
C ASN A 172 -32.00 -9.07 6.05
N GLY A 173 -32.25 -8.40 4.93
CA GLY A 173 -31.18 -7.99 4.01
C GLY A 173 -30.22 -7.00 4.65
N MET A 174 -30.74 -5.97 5.32
CA MET A 174 -29.94 -5.03 6.08
C MET A 174 -29.04 -5.76 7.13
N ALA A 175 -29.63 -6.69 7.88
CA ALA A 175 -28.88 -7.47 8.89
C ALA A 175 -27.71 -8.26 8.27
N LYS A 176 -27.89 -8.84 7.07
CA LYS A 176 -26.84 -9.53 6.34
C LYS A 176 -25.75 -8.59 5.80
N ASN A 177 -26.11 -7.35 5.49
CA ASN A 177 -25.18 -6.33 5.02
C ASN A 177 -24.32 -5.77 6.16
N ARG A 178 -24.85 -5.70 7.39
CA ARG A 178 -24.08 -5.35 8.60
C ARG A 178 -23.15 -6.49 8.98
N ARG A 179 -21.96 -6.54 8.37
CA ARG A 179 -20.99 -7.63 8.56
C ARG A 179 -19.56 -7.13 8.61
N VAL A 180 -18.68 -7.98 9.13
CA VAL A 180 -17.22 -7.85 8.98
C VAL A 180 -16.72 -9.13 8.33
N GLU A 181 -15.97 -8.98 7.27
CA GLU A 181 -15.30 -10.07 6.57
C GLU A 181 -13.84 -10.17 7.02
N ILE A 182 -13.39 -11.39 7.31
CA ILE A 182 -11.98 -11.71 7.55
C ILE A 182 -11.49 -12.52 6.36
N ILE A 183 -10.63 -11.93 5.57
CA ILE A 183 -10.06 -12.54 4.38
C ILE A 183 -8.66 -13.03 4.74
N CYS A 184 -8.41 -14.32 4.55
CA CYS A 184 -7.11 -14.94 4.65
C CYS A 184 -6.30 -14.74 3.38
N VAL A 185 -5.03 -14.48 3.55
CA VAL A 185 -4.05 -14.33 2.48
C VAL A 185 -2.90 -15.29 2.77
N SER A 186 -2.72 -16.27 1.89
CA SER A 186 -1.65 -17.27 1.97
C SER A 186 -0.43 -16.86 1.16
#